data_061311c83a61b75d3deafa2c71b15f96
#
_entry.id   061311c83a61b75d3deafa2c71b15f96
#
_cell.length_a   1.000
_cell.length_b   1.000
_cell.length_c   1.000
_cell.angle_alpha   90.00
_cell.angle_beta   90.00
_cell.angle_gamma   90.00
#
_symmetry.space_group_name_H-M   'P 1'
#
loop_
_entity.id
_entity.type
_entity.pdbx_description
1 polymer ?
#
loop_
_entity_poly.entity_id
_entity_poly.type
_entity_poly.pdbx_seq_one_letter_code
_entity_poly.pdbx_strand_id
1 'polypeptide(L)'
;MKVKFIILLFAIAGYFTSCYDDKSNTSIKVINPLVIDMGGAPTSMSAFLLDTLEIKPVVYKIGSDDADLSYKWEISGNDIMPFVMDSTMTLKSIVSVAPNSNPYTIVLTVTDNRTNLQNYEKFSLSVYSNLGKGLIVADTRDGINTDLNLIMCQNFTESYTQKFD
;
A
#
# COMPACT_ATOMS: atom_id res chain seq x y z
N MET A 1 -63.24 41.89 -22.18
CA MET A 1 -62.63 40.76 -21.42
C MET A 1 -61.56 40.01 -22.17
N LYS A 2 -61.62 39.88 -23.50
CA LYS A 2 -60.63 39.12 -24.30
C LYS A 2 -59.20 39.68 -24.33
N VAL A 3 -59.07 41.03 -24.34
CA VAL A 3 -57.73 41.69 -24.40
C VAL A 3 -56.94 41.52 -23.13
N LYS A 4 -57.57 41.55 -21.95
CA LYS A 4 -56.90 41.35 -20.70
C LYS A 4 -56.35 39.93 -20.51
N PHE A 5 -57.01 38.95 -21.13
CA PHE A 5 -56.59 37.55 -21.09
C PHE A 5 -55.37 37.30 -21.98
N ILE A 6 -55.30 37.99 -23.13
CA ILE A 6 -54.16 37.92 -24.07
C ILE A 6 -52.91 38.53 -23.43
N ILE A 7 -53.03 39.67 -22.74
CA ILE A 7 -51.87 40.32 -22.06
C ILE A 7 -51.36 39.42 -20.91
N LEU A 8 -52.23 38.75 -20.19
CA LEU A 8 -51.84 37.82 -19.14
C LEU A 8 -51.12 36.62 -19.70
N LEU A 9 -51.54 36.09 -20.83
CA LEU A 9 -50.90 34.95 -21.52
C LEU A 9 -49.51 35.30 -22.01
N PHE A 10 -49.29 36.52 -22.54
CA PHE A 10 -47.97 37.02 -22.96
C PHE A 10 -47.02 37.26 -21.78
N ALA A 11 -47.52 37.70 -20.65
CA ALA A 11 -46.74 37.87 -19.42
C ALA A 11 -46.24 36.52 -18.87
N ILE A 12 -47.06 35.47 -18.94
CA ILE A 12 -46.67 34.13 -18.50
C ILE A 12 -45.65 33.50 -19.44
N ALA A 13 -45.79 33.70 -20.76
CA ALA A 13 -44.82 33.17 -21.73
C ALA A 13 -43.43 33.75 -21.57
N GLY A 14 -43.30 35.00 -21.07
CA GLY A 14 -41.98 35.66 -20.83
C GLY A 14 -41.18 35.04 -19.68
N TYR A 15 -41.81 34.30 -18.76
CA TYR A 15 -41.09 33.67 -17.66
C TYR A 15 -40.42 32.35 -18.03
N PHE A 16 -40.71 31.75 -19.20
CA PHE A 16 -40.13 30.50 -19.64
C PHE A 16 -38.91 30.67 -20.55
N THR A 17 -38.49 31.89 -20.87
CA THR A 17 -37.29 32.16 -21.69
C THR A 17 -36.00 32.37 -20.84
N SER A 18 -36.01 31.95 -19.55
CA SER A 18 -34.77 31.85 -18.83
C SER A 18 -33.99 30.65 -19.35
N CYS A 19 -33.45 30.79 -20.58
CA CYS A 19 -32.29 29.97 -20.97
C CYS A 19 -31.19 30.31 -19.99
N TYR A 20 -31.01 29.48 -19.01
CA TYR A 20 -29.84 29.48 -18.19
C TYR A 20 -28.68 29.14 -19.11
N ASP A 21 -27.96 30.16 -19.55
CA ASP A 21 -26.72 30.00 -20.29
C ASP A 21 -25.73 29.41 -19.30
N ASP A 22 -25.60 28.06 -19.33
CA ASP A 22 -24.68 27.35 -18.48
C ASP A 22 -23.25 27.75 -18.89
N LYS A 23 -22.77 28.80 -18.21
CA LYS A 23 -21.36 29.24 -18.30
C LYS A 23 -20.44 28.32 -17.49
N SER A 24 -20.87 27.10 -17.17
CA SER A 24 -19.97 26.12 -16.60
C SER A 24 -18.81 25.93 -17.57
N ASN A 25 -17.62 26.25 -17.09
CA ASN A 25 -16.39 26.08 -17.85
C ASN A 25 -16.19 24.57 -18.06
N THR A 26 -16.68 24.06 -19.19
CA THR A 26 -16.53 22.68 -19.62
C THR A 26 -15.14 22.34 -20.11
N SER A 27 -14.13 23.14 -19.79
CA SER A 27 -12.74 22.71 -19.99
C SER A 27 -12.47 21.52 -19.05
N ILE A 28 -12.86 20.34 -19.52
CA ILE A 28 -12.55 19.07 -18.86
C ILE A 28 -11.02 18.97 -18.86
N LYS A 29 -10.42 19.19 -17.70
CA LYS A 29 -9.01 18.89 -17.50
C LYS A 29 -8.84 17.38 -17.60
N VAL A 30 -8.25 16.90 -18.69
CA VAL A 30 -7.91 15.48 -18.82
C VAL A 30 -6.96 15.13 -17.69
N ILE A 31 -7.42 14.28 -16.78
CA ILE A 31 -6.57 13.75 -15.72
C ILE A 31 -5.98 12.44 -16.25
N ASN A 32 -4.69 12.43 -16.47
CA ASN A 32 -3.98 11.24 -16.90
C ASN A 32 -3.93 10.22 -15.75
N PRO A 33 -4.43 8.99 -15.92
CA PRO A 33 -4.44 8.00 -14.86
C PRO A 33 -3.02 7.64 -14.42
N LEU A 34 -2.84 7.51 -13.11
CA LEU A 34 -1.64 6.97 -12.49
C LEU A 34 -1.79 5.46 -12.35
N VAL A 35 -0.83 4.70 -12.86
CA VAL A 35 -0.86 3.23 -12.87
C VAL A 35 0.29 2.69 -12.05
N ILE A 36 -0.01 1.71 -11.20
CA ILE A 36 0.96 0.89 -10.49
C ILE A 36 0.89 -0.50 -11.12
N ASP A 37 1.95 -0.92 -11.80
CA ASP A 37 2.05 -2.22 -12.45
C ASP A 37 3.04 -3.09 -11.70
N MET A 38 2.58 -4.24 -11.25
CA MET A 38 3.39 -5.22 -10.53
C MET A 38 4.04 -6.25 -11.46
N GLY A 39 3.81 -6.17 -12.78
CA GLY A 39 4.36 -7.13 -13.75
C GLY A 39 3.93 -8.58 -13.48
N GLY A 40 2.78 -8.79 -12.86
CA GLY A 40 2.29 -10.11 -12.46
C GLY A 40 2.92 -10.65 -11.15
N ALA A 41 3.71 -9.86 -10.43
CA ALA A 41 4.21 -10.26 -9.11
C ALA A 41 3.05 -10.46 -8.12
N PRO A 42 3.16 -11.47 -7.22
CA PRO A 42 2.09 -11.76 -6.28
C PRO A 42 1.91 -10.61 -5.26
N THR A 43 0.67 -10.32 -4.93
CA THR A 43 0.33 -9.38 -3.85
C THR A 43 0.35 -10.02 -2.46
N SER A 44 0.55 -11.33 -2.38
CA SER A 44 0.77 -12.08 -1.13
C SER A 44 2.17 -12.65 -1.11
N MET A 45 2.90 -12.37 -0.04
CA MET A 45 4.29 -12.76 0.12
C MET A 45 4.59 -13.19 1.55
N SER A 46 5.72 -13.84 1.74
CA SER A 46 6.22 -14.24 3.04
C SER A 46 7.68 -13.90 3.19
N ALA A 47 8.08 -13.57 4.40
CA ALA A 47 9.46 -13.29 4.75
C ALA A 47 9.74 -13.76 6.18
N PHE A 48 11.01 -13.96 6.51
CA PHE A 48 11.41 -14.18 7.88
C PHE A 48 11.69 -12.84 8.58
N LEU A 49 11.53 -12.83 9.90
CA LEU A 49 11.95 -11.71 10.73
C LEU A 49 13.44 -11.40 10.48
N LEU A 50 13.76 -10.14 10.28
CA LEU A 50 15.07 -9.57 9.95
C LEU A 50 15.56 -9.83 8.51
N ASP A 51 14.80 -10.53 7.67
CA ASP A 51 15.11 -10.60 6.25
C ASP A 51 14.87 -9.26 5.55
N THR A 52 15.51 -9.07 4.42
CA THR A 52 15.24 -7.92 3.55
C THR A 52 14.06 -8.21 2.63
N LEU A 53 13.02 -7.40 2.74
CA LEU A 53 11.89 -7.42 1.80
C LEU A 53 12.16 -6.43 0.67
N GLU A 54 12.04 -6.89 -0.57
CA GLU A 54 12.17 -6.04 -1.76
C GLU A 54 10.94 -6.18 -2.64
N ILE A 55 10.30 -5.04 -3.00
CA ILE A 55 9.14 -4.98 -3.91
C ILE A 55 9.42 -3.91 -4.96
N LYS A 56 9.34 -4.28 -6.25
CA LYS A 56 9.70 -3.43 -7.39
C LYS A 56 8.48 -3.19 -8.29
N PRO A 57 7.62 -2.22 -8.01
CA PRO A 57 6.56 -1.83 -8.93
C PRO A 57 7.12 -1.03 -10.10
N VAL A 58 6.42 -1.05 -11.22
CA VAL A 58 6.57 -0.07 -12.29
C VAL A 58 5.44 0.94 -12.19
N VAL A 59 5.78 2.22 -12.07
CA VAL A 59 4.79 3.28 -11.89
C VAL A 59 4.89 4.26 -13.05
N TYR A 60 3.74 4.55 -13.68
CA TYR A 60 3.69 5.48 -14.82
C TYR A 60 2.33 6.18 -14.93
N LYS A 61 2.30 7.29 -15.67
CA LYS A 61 1.06 8.00 -16.04
C LYS A 61 0.72 7.71 -17.50
N ILE A 62 -0.52 7.36 -17.75
CA ILE A 62 -0.99 7.15 -19.13
C ILE A 62 -1.05 8.51 -19.83
N GLY A 63 -0.37 8.64 -21.00
CA GLY A 63 -0.41 9.84 -21.84
C GLY A 63 0.41 11.02 -21.30
N SER A 64 1.35 10.79 -20.39
CA SER A 64 2.28 11.82 -19.92
C SER A 64 3.58 11.21 -19.42
N ASP A 65 4.71 11.65 -19.97
CA ASP A 65 6.05 11.27 -19.50
C ASP A 65 6.54 12.16 -18.36
N ASP A 66 5.82 13.26 -18.08
CA ASP A 66 6.18 14.25 -17.08
C ASP A 66 5.43 13.97 -15.76
N ALA A 67 6.01 13.14 -14.94
CA ALA A 67 5.45 12.75 -13.66
C ALA A 67 6.38 13.20 -12.52
N ASP A 68 5.85 14.03 -11.61
CA ASP A 68 6.46 14.36 -10.33
C ASP A 68 5.77 13.50 -9.26
N LEU A 69 6.34 12.33 -8.96
CA LEU A 69 5.73 11.31 -8.13
C LEU A 69 6.42 11.21 -6.78
N SER A 70 5.63 11.08 -5.74
CA SER A 70 6.09 10.69 -4.41
C SER A 70 5.49 9.35 -4.01
N TYR A 71 6.23 8.60 -3.20
CA TYR A 71 5.93 7.24 -2.79
C TYR A 71 5.86 7.15 -1.28
N LYS A 72 4.97 6.32 -0.77
CA LYS A 72 4.92 5.98 0.65
C LYS A 72 4.56 4.51 0.79
N TRP A 73 5.45 3.74 1.41
CA TRP A 73 5.21 2.36 1.82
C TRP A 73 4.87 2.33 3.29
N GLU A 74 3.72 1.81 3.64
CA GLU A 74 3.24 1.78 5.01
C GLU A 74 2.82 0.35 5.37
N ILE A 75 3.22 -0.12 6.55
CA ILE A 75 2.81 -1.42 7.09
C ILE A 75 1.86 -1.23 8.26
N SER A 76 0.87 -2.13 8.35
CA SER A 76 -0.15 -2.14 9.40
C SER A 76 -0.67 -3.55 9.67
N GLY A 77 -1.41 -3.71 10.74
CA GLY A 77 -2.05 -4.97 11.14
C GLY A 77 -1.49 -5.52 12.45
N ASN A 78 -2.16 -6.56 13.00
CA ASN A 78 -1.74 -7.26 14.22
C ASN A 78 -1.46 -6.32 15.41
N ASP A 79 -2.35 -5.33 15.62
CA ASP A 79 -2.31 -4.36 16.72
C ASP A 79 -1.07 -3.44 16.74
N ILE A 80 -0.24 -3.44 15.68
CA ILE A 80 0.80 -2.43 15.53
C ILE A 80 0.21 -1.12 15.00
N MET A 81 0.74 0.00 15.49
CA MET A 81 0.46 1.30 14.87
C MET A 81 1.08 1.31 13.46
N PRO A 82 0.33 1.79 12.44
CA PRO A 82 0.89 1.92 11.09
C PRO A 82 2.16 2.78 11.10
N PHE A 83 3.19 2.34 10.37
CA PHE A 83 4.40 3.13 10.20
C PHE A 83 4.95 3.03 8.77
N VAL A 84 5.70 4.06 8.37
CA VAL A 84 6.31 4.13 7.05
C VAL A 84 7.58 3.29 7.02
N MET A 85 7.64 2.36 6.08
CA MET A 85 8.80 1.49 5.85
C MET A 85 9.81 2.15 4.91
N ASP A 86 9.31 2.82 3.85
CA ASP A 86 10.13 3.43 2.80
C ASP A 86 9.34 4.55 2.10
N SER A 87 10.05 5.44 1.42
CA SER A 87 9.48 6.52 0.60
C SER A 87 10.04 6.56 -0.83
N THR A 88 10.69 5.50 -1.27
CA THR A 88 11.20 5.34 -2.64
C THR A 88 10.25 4.49 -3.50
N MET A 89 10.43 4.50 -4.82
CA MET A 89 9.60 3.70 -5.72
C MET A 89 9.70 2.21 -5.42
N THR A 90 10.91 1.73 -5.16
CA THR A 90 11.18 0.33 -4.79
C THR A 90 11.24 0.20 -3.28
N LEU A 91 10.36 -0.60 -2.68
CA LEU A 91 10.52 -0.95 -1.28
C LEU A 91 11.76 -1.83 -1.11
N LYS A 92 12.65 -1.40 -0.22
CA LYS A 92 13.77 -2.23 0.25
C LYS A 92 13.99 -1.99 1.73
N SER A 93 13.42 -2.84 2.57
CA SER A 93 13.40 -2.66 4.02
C SER A 93 13.59 -3.97 4.75
N ILE A 94 14.18 -3.90 5.95
CA ILE A 94 14.27 -5.05 6.83
C ILE A 94 12.90 -5.30 7.47
N VAL A 95 12.46 -6.55 7.50
CA VAL A 95 11.23 -6.97 8.17
C VAL A 95 11.46 -6.93 9.68
N SER A 96 10.99 -5.86 10.32
CA SER A 96 11.15 -5.61 11.77
C SER A 96 9.90 -5.92 12.60
N VAL A 97 8.79 -6.30 11.95
CA VAL A 97 7.55 -6.67 12.63
C VAL A 97 7.59 -8.12 13.12
N ALA A 98 7.00 -8.37 14.27
CA ALA A 98 7.03 -9.70 14.89
C ALA A 98 6.28 -10.75 14.05
N PRO A 99 6.72 -12.02 14.05
CA PRO A 99 5.94 -13.11 13.49
C PRO A 99 4.54 -13.19 14.08
N ASN A 100 3.54 -13.38 13.22
CA ASN A 100 2.15 -13.49 13.64
C ASN A 100 1.40 -14.49 12.75
N SER A 101 0.35 -15.12 13.29
CA SER A 101 -0.51 -16.04 12.54
C SER A 101 -1.32 -15.31 11.45
N ASN A 102 -1.65 -14.05 11.67
CA ASN A 102 -2.31 -13.22 10.70
C ASN A 102 -1.28 -12.43 9.89
N PRO A 103 -1.46 -12.26 8.58
CA PRO A 103 -0.56 -11.45 7.77
C PRO A 103 -0.69 -9.95 8.11
N TYR A 104 0.39 -9.23 7.87
CA TYR A 104 0.42 -7.77 7.86
C TYR A 104 -0.06 -7.25 6.49
N THR A 105 -0.54 -6.03 6.47
CA THR A 105 -0.88 -5.32 5.24
C THR A 105 0.19 -4.26 4.96
N ILE A 106 0.81 -4.33 3.79
CA ILE A 106 1.67 -3.27 3.28
C ILE A 106 0.89 -2.52 2.21
N VAL A 107 0.92 -1.19 2.26
CA VAL A 107 0.27 -0.32 1.28
C VAL A 107 1.32 0.56 0.63
N LEU A 108 1.44 0.46 -0.69
CA LEU A 108 2.10 1.47 -1.51
C LEU A 108 1.09 2.55 -1.85
N THR A 109 1.35 3.77 -1.48
CA THR A 109 0.63 4.95 -1.96
C THR A 109 1.55 5.75 -2.86
N VAL A 110 1.10 6.02 -4.10
CA VAL A 110 1.80 6.88 -5.06
C VAL A 110 0.97 8.14 -5.25
N THR A 111 1.61 9.28 -5.15
CA THR A 111 0.98 10.59 -5.30
C THR A 111 1.64 11.36 -6.44
N ASP A 112 0.84 11.86 -7.37
CA ASP A 112 1.28 12.85 -8.34
C ASP A 112 1.23 14.24 -7.68
N ASN A 113 2.39 14.81 -7.40
CA ASN A 113 2.53 16.08 -6.66
C ASN A 113 1.96 17.29 -7.40
N ARG A 114 1.74 17.21 -8.73
CA ARG A 114 1.18 18.29 -9.54
C ARG A 114 -0.35 18.31 -9.53
N THR A 115 -0.95 17.15 -9.43
CA THR A 115 -2.42 17.01 -9.52
C THR A 115 -3.04 16.58 -8.20
N ASN A 116 -2.23 16.14 -7.21
CA ASN A 116 -2.63 15.48 -5.98
C ASN A 116 -3.44 14.18 -6.22
N LEU A 117 -3.34 13.61 -7.44
CA LEU A 117 -3.93 12.32 -7.73
C LEU A 117 -3.15 11.24 -7.00
N GLN A 118 -3.87 10.34 -6.34
CA GLN A 118 -3.27 9.21 -5.64
C GLN A 118 -3.76 7.90 -6.24
N ASN A 119 -2.87 6.92 -6.27
CA ASN A 119 -3.20 5.53 -6.48
C ASN A 119 -2.50 4.68 -5.42
N TYR A 120 -3.05 3.51 -5.13
CA TYR A 120 -2.48 2.63 -4.10
C TYR A 120 -2.58 1.17 -4.50
N GLU A 121 -1.60 0.39 -4.04
CA GLU A 121 -1.59 -1.07 -4.14
C GLU A 121 -1.39 -1.68 -2.75
N LYS A 122 -2.03 -2.83 -2.51
CA LYS A 122 -2.01 -3.53 -1.22
C LYS A 122 -1.34 -4.87 -1.35
N PHE A 123 -0.50 -5.19 -0.36
CA PHE A 123 0.23 -6.44 -0.25
C PHE A 123 -0.05 -7.09 1.10
N SER A 124 -0.14 -8.40 1.09
CA SER A 124 -0.25 -9.22 2.29
C SER A 124 1.12 -9.83 2.61
N LEU A 125 1.65 -9.59 3.80
CA LEU A 125 2.94 -10.10 4.26
C LEU A 125 2.77 -11.04 5.45
N SER A 126 3.08 -12.32 5.25
CA SER A 126 3.21 -13.30 6.33
C SER A 126 4.63 -13.29 6.87
N VAL A 127 4.80 -13.04 8.16
CA VAL A 127 6.12 -12.99 8.80
C VAL A 127 6.34 -14.23 9.65
N TYR A 128 7.44 -14.91 9.40
CA TYR A 128 7.86 -16.10 10.11
C TYR A 128 9.10 -15.85 10.97
N SER A 129 9.30 -16.66 11.99
CA SER A 129 10.53 -16.64 12.79
C SER A 129 11.47 -17.76 12.33
N ASN A 130 12.74 -17.42 12.15
CA ASN A 130 13.82 -18.41 11.99
C ASN A 130 14.13 -19.11 13.33
N LEU A 131 13.76 -18.44 14.45
CA LEU A 131 13.98 -18.98 15.79
C LEU A 131 12.66 -19.54 16.29
N GLY A 132 12.50 -20.83 16.20
CA GLY A 132 11.38 -21.56 16.80
C GLY A 132 11.60 -21.85 18.29
N LYS A 133 10.65 -22.56 18.89
CA LYS A 133 10.86 -23.15 20.20
C LYS A 133 12.04 -24.12 20.12
N GLY A 134 12.95 -24.08 21.08
CA GLY A 134 14.12 -24.93 21.11
C GLY A 134 14.68 -25.08 22.52
N LEU A 135 15.69 -25.94 22.66
CA LEU A 135 16.44 -26.11 23.90
C LEU A 135 17.62 -25.12 23.89
N ILE A 136 17.67 -24.22 24.88
CA ILE A 136 18.85 -23.37 25.09
C ILE A 136 19.84 -24.12 25.98
N VAL A 137 21.05 -24.31 25.46
CA VAL A 137 22.15 -24.92 26.19
C VAL A 137 23.21 -23.83 26.41
N ALA A 138 23.53 -23.61 27.68
CA ALA A 138 24.69 -22.81 28.07
C ALA A 138 25.89 -23.76 28.20
N ASP A 139 26.93 -23.52 27.45
CA ASP A 139 28.17 -24.27 27.46
C ASP A 139 29.35 -23.34 27.79
N THR A 140 30.32 -23.89 28.53
CA THR A 140 31.57 -23.17 28.83
C THR A 140 32.73 -24.10 28.52
N ARG A 141 33.61 -23.68 27.63
CA ARG A 141 34.80 -24.42 27.19
C ARG A 141 36.04 -24.10 28.02
N ASP A 142 36.07 -22.90 28.55
CA ASP A 142 37.26 -22.36 29.30
C ASP A 142 36.95 -22.12 30.78
N GLY A 143 35.73 -22.41 31.24
CA GLY A 143 35.29 -22.17 32.61
C GLY A 143 35.11 -20.69 32.99
N ILE A 144 35.24 -19.77 32.01
CA ILE A 144 35.18 -18.32 32.22
C ILE A 144 34.07 -17.72 31.37
N ASN A 145 34.01 -18.10 30.10
CA ASN A 145 33.02 -17.59 29.15
C ASN A 145 31.91 -18.61 28.94
N THR A 146 30.69 -18.15 28.82
CA THR A 146 29.51 -18.98 28.54
C THR A 146 28.96 -18.68 27.20
N ASP A 147 28.91 -19.69 26.33
CA ASP A 147 28.23 -19.62 25.03
C ASP A 147 26.79 -20.12 25.21
N LEU A 148 25.84 -19.43 24.56
CA LEU A 148 24.45 -19.84 24.48
C LEU A 148 24.19 -20.44 23.11
N ASN A 149 23.81 -21.73 23.10
CA ASN A 149 23.46 -22.46 21.89
C ASN A 149 21.96 -22.76 21.89
N LEU A 150 21.28 -22.44 20.79
CA LEU A 150 19.90 -22.83 20.58
C LEU A 150 19.85 -24.10 19.72
N ILE A 151 19.33 -25.17 20.29
CA ILE A 151 19.12 -26.44 19.59
C ILE A 151 17.67 -26.50 19.15
N MET A 152 17.45 -26.48 17.84
CA MET A 152 16.13 -26.66 17.22
C MET A 152 16.11 -28.02 16.49
N CYS A 153 15.11 -28.82 16.73
CA CYS A 153 14.86 -30.07 16.02
C CYS A 153 13.36 -30.38 16.02
N GLN A 154 12.95 -31.38 15.27
CA GLN A 154 11.54 -31.77 15.16
C GLN A 154 10.89 -32.10 16.49
N ASN A 155 11.66 -32.51 17.50
CA ASN A 155 11.17 -32.87 18.82
C ASN A 155 10.82 -31.65 19.70
N PHE A 156 11.43 -30.48 19.45
CA PHE A 156 11.29 -29.27 20.26
C PHE A 156 10.65 -28.10 19.50
N THR A 157 10.72 -28.14 18.17
CA THR A 157 10.28 -27.03 17.32
C THR A 157 9.20 -27.51 16.38
N GLU A 158 7.96 -27.10 16.61
CA GLU A 158 6.87 -27.31 15.66
C GLU A 158 7.22 -26.67 14.33
N SER A 159 7.07 -27.39 13.23
CA SER A 159 7.35 -26.92 11.87
C SER A 159 8.82 -26.58 11.57
N TYR A 160 9.76 -27.21 12.28
CA TYR A 160 11.17 -27.07 11.95
C TYR A 160 11.47 -27.67 10.56
N THR A 161 11.89 -26.81 9.64
CA THR A 161 12.40 -27.23 8.33
C THR A 161 13.89 -26.95 8.31
N GLN A 162 14.71 -28.00 8.29
CA GLN A 162 16.16 -27.84 8.18
C GLN A 162 16.47 -27.31 6.78
N LYS A 163 17.01 -26.10 6.69
CA LYS A 163 17.67 -25.62 5.48
C LYS A 163 19.06 -26.24 5.44
N PHE A 164 19.31 -27.06 4.47
CA PHE A 164 20.66 -27.46 4.12
C PHE A 164 21.20 -26.40 3.15
N ASP A 165 22.27 -25.72 3.50
CA ASP A 165 23.06 -24.90 2.60
C ASP A 165 23.94 -25.78 1.72
#